data_f9ba45baaebc2ef03a364c71ca4d94c5
#
_entry.id   f9ba45baaebc2ef03a364c71ca4d94c5
#
_cell.length_a   1.000
_cell.length_b   1.000
_cell.length_c   1.000
_cell.angle_alpha   90.00
_cell.angle_beta   90.00
_cell.angle_gamma   90.00
#
_symmetry.space_group_name_H-M   'P 1'
#
loop_
_entity.id
_entity.type
_entity.pdbx_description
1 polymer ?
#
loop_
_entity_poly.entity_id
_entity_poly.type
_entity_poly.pdbx_seq_one_letter_code
_entity_poly.pdbx_strand_id
1 'polypeptide(L)'
;MAGFEGIKWADCQARYMLRDKSFAMVSMADKVPAVSRSIHYGLCLAFEGIRYFIGPAEDGGLHIQFLNLHKNLQRFRRSISFNLGAAQQAMVPTEEELEGLILHYLRSPDLADFVRQMGESGSQGYLRPFTVDESQSIGVTFPESPSIRMVTCTYDRYMGEPFSGVVVPNLVRAVGANGTGNLKLGVNYLLSVKAVDEARSILPEASSALFLDDRLDLPLRDRRITEWDSSCCLIALTDGSVVKIPESPLILPSVTIQGICAILREQGVTVEERDMTYGEFMARAEAGEVAAVASIGTAGILNRAQRLVLVDENNAPCGEMRAQTEHPVYQALGRARQTYWEIYQDKAPVPAGMVLQSYLI
;
A
#
# COMPACT_ATOMS: atom_id res chain seq x y z
N MET A 1 10.53 -0.51 14.40
CA MET A 1 10.12 0.24 13.19
C MET A 1 9.16 -0.63 12.42
N ALA A 2 8.01 -0.08 12.01
CA ALA A 2 7.22 -0.75 10.98
C ALA A 2 8.06 -0.79 9.71
N GLY A 3 8.44 -1.94 9.24
CA GLY A 3 9.31 -2.12 8.09
C GLY A 3 9.34 -3.56 7.63
N PHE A 4 10.00 -3.77 6.53
CA PHE A 4 10.26 -5.10 6.00
C PHE A 4 11.38 -5.77 6.78
N GLU A 5 11.22 -7.03 7.13
CA GLU A 5 12.23 -7.89 7.75
C GLU A 5 12.62 -9.00 6.77
N GLY A 6 13.90 -9.41 6.79
CA GLY A 6 14.41 -10.49 5.96
C GLY A 6 14.40 -10.21 4.45
N ILE A 7 14.58 -8.92 4.05
CA ILE A 7 14.55 -8.54 2.64
C ILE A 7 15.71 -9.20 1.88
N LYS A 8 15.38 -9.86 0.77
CA LYS A 8 16.35 -10.34 -0.22
C LYS A 8 16.01 -9.74 -1.57
N TRP A 9 16.86 -8.83 -2.05
CA TRP A 9 16.71 -8.19 -3.35
C TRP A 9 17.22 -9.10 -4.48
N ALA A 10 16.57 -8.98 -5.64
CA ALA A 10 17.17 -9.48 -6.87
C ALA A 10 18.43 -8.68 -7.24
N ASP A 11 19.36 -9.27 -7.99
CA ASP A 11 20.66 -8.65 -8.30
C ASP A 11 20.60 -7.62 -9.44
N CYS A 12 19.48 -7.51 -10.13
CA CYS A 12 19.27 -6.58 -11.23
C CYS A 12 17.93 -5.85 -11.13
N GLN A 13 17.86 -4.72 -11.80
CA GLN A 13 16.66 -3.91 -11.98
C GLN A 13 16.37 -3.72 -13.47
N ALA A 14 15.11 -3.43 -13.80
CA ALA A 14 14.75 -2.97 -15.14
C ALA A 14 14.73 -1.44 -15.21
N ARG A 15 15.08 -0.89 -16.36
CA ARG A 15 14.90 0.53 -16.72
C ARG A 15 14.20 0.63 -18.07
N TYR A 16 13.07 1.32 -18.08
CA TYR A 16 12.29 1.60 -19.29
C TYR A 16 12.15 3.11 -19.49
N MET A 17 12.70 3.62 -20.59
CA MET A 17 12.61 5.03 -20.93
C MET A 17 11.26 5.34 -21.56
N LEU A 18 10.50 6.31 -21.02
CA LEU A 18 9.15 6.60 -21.51
C LEU A 18 9.14 7.26 -22.88
N ARG A 19 10.20 7.98 -23.23
CA ARG A 19 10.27 8.76 -24.48
C ARG A 19 10.45 7.89 -25.71
N ASP A 20 11.42 6.99 -25.67
CA ASP A 20 11.82 6.15 -26.81
C ASP A 20 11.40 4.68 -26.65
N LYS A 21 10.73 4.37 -25.54
CA LYS A 21 10.25 3.03 -25.18
C LYS A 21 11.37 1.97 -25.11
N SER A 22 12.61 2.37 -24.89
CA SER A 22 13.74 1.44 -24.73
C SER A 22 13.71 0.77 -23.36
N PHE A 23 13.92 -0.55 -23.34
CA PHE A 23 13.99 -1.38 -22.15
C PHE A 23 15.42 -1.92 -21.97
N ALA A 24 15.92 -1.93 -20.76
CA ALA A 24 17.21 -2.52 -20.41
C ALA A 24 17.15 -3.17 -19.02
N MET A 25 17.76 -4.35 -18.91
CA MET A 25 18.16 -4.90 -17.63
C MET A 25 19.48 -4.22 -17.21
N VAL A 26 19.54 -3.73 -15.99
CA VAL A 26 20.70 -3.02 -15.46
C VAL A 26 21.03 -3.52 -14.06
N SER A 27 22.28 -3.37 -13.64
CA SER A 27 22.71 -3.75 -12.29
C SER A 27 21.90 -3.00 -11.22
N MET A 28 21.69 -3.60 -10.05
CA MET A 28 21.17 -2.89 -8.88
C MET A 28 22.04 -1.69 -8.46
N ALA A 29 23.30 -1.66 -8.86
CA ALA A 29 24.20 -0.53 -8.63
C ALA A 29 24.05 0.62 -9.64
N ASP A 30 23.21 0.48 -10.69
CA ASP A 30 22.93 1.54 -11.65
C ASP A 30 22.26 2.73 -10.94
N LYS A 31 22.85 3.91 -11.07
CA LYS A 31 22.52 5.07 -10.25
C LYS A 31 21.60 6.04 -10.98
N VAL A 32 20.77 6.72 -10.23
CA VAL A 32 20.07 7.95 -10.68
C VAL A 32 21.07 9.12 -10.57
N PRO A 33 21.13 10.04 -11.56
CA PRO A 33 21.98 11.20 -11.48
C PRO A 33 21.72 12.04 -10.22
N ALA A 34 22.76 12.44 -9.50
CA ALA A 34 22.62 13.23 -8.28
C ALA A 34 21.97 14.61 -8.52
N VAL A 35 22.14 15.17 -9.71
CA VAL A 35 21.52 16.43 -10.16
C VAL A 35 20.17 16.19 -10.85
N SER A 36 19.42 15.19 -10.43
CA SER A 36 18.04 14.93 -10.90
C SER A 36 17.04 15.74 -10.08
N ARG A 37 16.01 16.29 -10.75
CA ARG A 37 14.88 16.94 -10.05
C ARG A 37 14.10 15.96 -9.20
N SER A 38 14.15 14.67 -9.50
CA SER A 38 13.60 13.61 -8.64
C SER A 38 14.30 13.57 -7.28
N ILE A 39 15.60 13.76 -7.23
CA ILE A 39 16.39 13.77 -6.00
C ILE A 39 16.19 15.08 -5.23
N HIS A 40 16.22 16.23 -5.93
CA HIS A 40 16.18 17.54 -5.26
C HIS A 40 14.77 17.93 -4.78
N TYR A 41 13.72 17.56 -5.52
CA TYR A 41 12.36 18.05 -5.26
C TYR A 41 11.33 16.94 -5.11
N GLY A 42 11.71 15.68 -5.26
CA GLY A 42 10.74 14.57 -5.28
C GLY A 42 9.82 14.57 -6.50
N LEU A 43 10.19 15.29 -7.58
CA LEU A 43 9.41 15.33 -8.81
C LEU A 43 9.58 14.03 -9.62
N CYS A 44 8.56 13.65 -10.38
CA CYS A 44 8.56 12.40 -11.16
C CYS A 44 8.76 11.13 -10.29
N LEU A 45 8.27 11.12 -9.05
CA LEU A 45 8.37 9.98 -8.15
C LEU A 45 7.00 9.32 -7.91
N ALA A 46 6.38 8.82 -8.98
CA ALA A 46 5.28 7.87 -8.87
C ALA A 46 5.84 6.48 -8.56
N PHE A 47 5.14 5.69 -7.76
CA PHE A 47 5.54 4.31 -7.51
C PHE A 47 4.32 3.41 -7.28
N GLU A 48 4.55 2.10 -7.36
CA GLU A 48 3.55 1.11 -7.02
C GLU A 48 4.17 0.02 -6.13
N GLY A 49 3.35 -0.73 -5.43
CA GLY A 49 3.73 -1.92 -4.70
C GLY A 49 2.84 -3.06 -5.15
N ILE A 50 3.41 -4.04 -5.81
CA ILE A 50 2.70 -5.18 -6.38
C ILE A 50 3.23 -6.45 -5.72
N ARG A 51 2.33 -7.15 -5.02
CA ARG A 51 2.64 -8.48 -4.49
C ARG A 51 2.44 -9.50 -5.60
N TYR A 52 3.26 -10.52 -5.61
CA TYR A 52 3.09 -11.67 -6.48
C TYR A 52 3.54 -12.97 -5.78
N PHE A 53 3.11 -14.08 -6.33
CA PHE A 53 3.50 -15.41 -5.89
C PHE A 53 4.03 -16.19 -7.08
N ILE A 54 5.01 -17.06 -6.83
CA ILE A 54 5.49 -18.01 -7.84
C ILE A 54 5.22 -19.40 -7.32
N GLY A 55 4.50 -20.18 -8.09
CA GLY A 55 4.12 -21.55 -7.76
C GLY A 55 4.36 -22.52 -8.90
N PRO A 56 4.27 -23.83 -8.64
CA PRO A 56 4.36 -24.84 -9.68
C PRO A 56 3.15 -24.75 -10.63
N ALA A 57 3.40 -24.88 -11.92
CA ALA A 57 2.38 -25.04 -12.92
C ALA A 57 2.06 -26.52 -13.15
N GLU A 58 0.88 -26.84 -13.69
CA GLU A 58 0.44 -28.21 -13.95
C GLU A 58 1.35 -28.97 -14.92
N ASP A 59 2.02 -28.28 -15.83
CA ASP A 59 2.96 -28.83 -16.81
C ASP A 59 4.39 -29.04 -16.26
N GLY A 60 4.59 -28.80 -14.95
CA GLY A 60 5.89 -28.90 -14.27
C GLY A 60 6.76 -27.65 -14.40
N GLY A 61 6.31 -26.59 -15.06
CA GLY A 61 6.93 -25.27 -15.07
C GLY A 61 6.63 -24.46 -13.81
N LEU A 62 6.89 -23.16 -13.89
CA LEU A 62 6.51 -22.19 -12.87
C LEU A 62 5.49 -21.20 -13.44
N HIS A 63 4.60 -20.70 -12.59
CA HIS A 63 3.73 -19.59 -12.93
C HIS A 63 3.87 -18.45 -11.94
N ILE A 64 3.74 -17.22 -12.44
CA ILE A 64 3.60 -16.01 -11.61
C ILE A 64 2.13 -15.70 -11.45
N GLN A 65 1.70 -15.44 -10.22
CA GLN A 65 0.33 -15.10 -9.88
C GLN A 65 0.24 -13.71 -9.26
N PHE A 66 -0.70 -12.92 -9.79
CA PHE A 66 -1.03 -11.58 -9.28
C PHE A 66 -2.52 -11.50 -8.97
N LEU A 67 -2.86 -10.87 -7.87
CA LEU A 67 -4.25 -10.62 -7.51
C LEU A 67 -4.61 -9.17 -7.80
N ASN A 68 -5.55 -8.95 -8.71
CA ASN A 68 -6.00 -7.62 -9.16
C ASN A 68 -4.88 -6.74 -9.75
N LEU A 69 -3.92 -7.31 -10.49
CA LEU A 69 -2.81 -6.56 -11.12
C LEU A 69 -3.32 -5.36 -11.92
N HIS A 70 -4.37 -5.52 -12.72
CA HIS A 70 -4.97 -4.45 -13.52
C HIS A 70 -5.29 -3.20 -12.69
N LYS A 71 -5.80 -3.35 -11.45
CA LYS A 71 -6.09 -2.21 -10.55
C LYS A 71 -4.82 -1.51 -10.06
N ASN A 72 -3.74 -2.27 -9.81
CA ASN A 72 -2.43 -1.68 -9.50
C ASN A 72 -1.90 -0.88 -10.69
N LEU A 73 -2.02 -1.43 -11.91
CA LEU A 73 -1.55 -0.77 -13.13
C LEU A 73 -2.35 0.52 -13.42
N GLN A 74 -3.67 0.51 -13.27
CA GLN A 74 -4.51 1.71 -13.39
C GLN A 74 -4.08 2.81 -12.41
N ARG A 75 -3.84 2.45 -11.13
CA ARG A 75 -3.40 3.39 -10.11
C ARG A 75 -1.99 3.92 -10.40
N PHE A 76 -1.07 3.07 -10.81
CA PHE A 76 0.28 3.47 -11.18
C PHE A 76 0.27 4.40 -12.40
N ARG A 77 -0.48 4.05 -13.44
CA ARG A 77 -0.67 4.86 -14.65
C ARG A 77 -1.22 6.26 -14.34
N ARG A 78 -2.22 6.35 -13.45
CA ARG A 78 -2.75 7.64 -12.99
C ARG A 78 -1.68 8.48 -12.28
N SER A 79 -0.85 7.85 -11.45
CA SER A 79 0.25 8.52 -10.75
C SER A 79 1.36 8.96 -11.71
N ILE A 80 1.68 8.17 -12.75
CA ILE A 80 2.62 8.55 -13.81
C ILE A 80 2.08 9.76 -14.57
N SER A 81 0.83 9.71 -15.03
CA SER A 81 0.17 10.79 -15.79
C SER A 81 0.23 12.12 -15.05
N PHE A 82 0.02 12.12 -13.72
CA PHE A 82 0.10 13.33 -12.90
C PHE A 82 1.50 13.96 -12.89
N ASN A 83 2.55 13.16 -13.01
CA ASN A 83 3.94 13.64 -13.02
C ASN A 83 4.42 14.13 -14.39
N LEU A 84 3.59 14.07 -15.41
CA LEU A 84 3.92 14.44 -16.79
C LEU A 84 3.08 15.62 -17.27
N GLY A 85 3.70 16.53 -17.99
CA GLY A 85 3.02 17.67 -18.62
C GLY A 85 2.06 17.26 -19.74
N ALA A 86 1.18 18.17 -20.13
CA ALA A 86 0.18 17.92 -21.17
C ALA A 86 0.80 17.40 -22.50
N ALA A 87 1.93 17.96 -22.91
CA ALA A 87 2.65 17.53 -24.12
C ALA A 87 3.32 16.14 -23.97
N GLN A 88 3.41 15.60 -22.77
CA GLN A 88 4.06 14.34 -22.46
C GLN A 88 3.07 13.20 -22.19
N GLN A 89 1.75 13.47 -22.22
CA GLN A 89 0.73 12.45 -21.90
C GLN A 89 0.76 11.24 -22.83
N ALA A 90 1.20 11.41 -24.06
CA ALA A 90 1.40 10.30 -25.01
C ALA A 90 2.53 9.31 -24.59
N MET A 91 3.39 9.70 -23.65
CA MET A 91 4.42 8.83 -23.08
C MET A 91 3.90 7.91 -21.99
N VAL A 92 2.70 8.17 -21.41
CA VAL A 92 2.11 7.35 -20.35
C VAL A 92 1.80 5.97 -20.91
N PRO A 93 2.45 4.89 -20.40
CA PRO A 93 2.19 3.54 -20.92
C PRO A 93 0.73 3.12 -20.70
N THR A 94 0.21 2.28 -21.57
CA THR A 94 -1.08 1.62 -21.36
C THR A 94 -0.96 0.56 -20.25
N GLU A 95 -2.09 0.04 -19.77
CA GLU A 95 -2.08 -1.05 -18.79
C GLU A 95 -1.41 -2.30 -19.35
N GLU A 96 -1.67 -2.62 -20.63
CA GLU A 96 -1.06 -3.74 -21.36
C GLU A 96 0.47 -3.57 -21.51
N GLU A 97 0.93 -2.34 -21.84
CA GLU A 97 2.36 -2.06 -21.89
C GLU A 97 3.02 -2.24 -20.50
N LEU A 98 2.39 -1.77 -19.43
CA LEU A 98 2.91 -1.93 -18.07
C LEU A 98 2.93 -3.41 -17.62
N GLU A 99 1.90 -4.17 -17.95
CA GLU A 99 1.84 -5.61 -17.70
C GLU A 99 2.95 -6.33 -18.47
N GLY A 100 3.08 -6.03 -19.76
CA GLY A 100 4.15 -6.57 -20.60
C GLY A 100 5.54 -6.27 -20.06
N LEU A 101 5.80 -5.05 -19.60
CA LEU A 101 7.07 -4.67 -18.96
C LEU A 101 7.35 -5.46 -17.69
N ILE A 102 6.35 -5.66 -16.83
CA ILE A 102 6.49 -6.45 -15.60
C ILE A 102 6.83 -7.90 -15.93
N LEU A 103 6.11 -8.50 -16.87
CA LEU A 103 6.35 -9.89 -17.29
C LEU A 103 7.71 -10.03 -17.97
N HIS A 104 8.10 -9.06 -18.80
CA HIS A 104 9.42 -9.06 -19.43
C HIS A 104 10.55 -8.98 -18.41
N TYR A 105 10.40 -8.15 -17.36
CA TYR A 105 11.34 -8.07 -16.25
C TYR A 105 11.44 -9.39 -15.50
N LEU A 106 10.30 -9.93 -15.02
CA LEU A 106 10.29 -11.14 -14.19
C LEU A 106 10.66 -12.42 -14.95
N ARG A 107 10.52 -12.44 -16.28
CA ARG A 107 10.95 -13.53 -17.18
C ARG A 107 12.38 -13.38 -17.68
N SER A 108 13.08 -12.31 -17.30
CA SER A 108 14.45 -12.10 -17.75
C SER A 108 15.36 -13.26 -17.27
N PRO A 109 16.26 -13.76 -18.14
CA PRO A 109 17.29 -14.72 -17.73
C PRO A 109 18.11 -14.26 -16.53
N ASP A 110 18.31 -12.93 -16.38
CA ASP A 110 19.03 -12.33 -15.26
C ASP A 110 18.31 -12.54 -13.91
N LEU A 111 17.01 -12.86 -13.92
CA LEU A 111 16.21 -13.16 -12.74
C LEU A 111 15.90 -14.65 -12.55
N ALA A 112 16.35 -15.53 -13.45
CA ALA A 112 15.96 -16.94 -13.46
C ALA A 112 16.24 -17.66 -12.13
N ASP A 113 17.41 -17.42 -11.53
CA ASP A 113 17.76 -18.02 -10.24
C ASP A 113 16.92 -17.47 -9.09
N PHE A 114 16.64 -16.16 -9.08
CA PHE A 114 15.80 -15.53 -8.07
C PHE A 114 14.35 -16.08 -8.16
N VAL A 115 13.78 -16.17 -9.35
CA VAL A 115 12.45 -16.70 -9.62
C VAL A 115 12.34 -18.18 -9.21
N ARG A 116 13.34 -19.01 -9.59
CA ARG A 116 13.39 -20.41 -9.21
C ARG A 116 13.43 -20.61 -7.70
N GLN A 117 14.29 -19.86 -6.99
CA GLN A 117 14.37 -19.92 -5.52
C GLN A 117 13.06 -19.51 -4.85
N MET A 118 12.35 -18.53 -5.40
CA MET A 118 11.00 -18.17 -4.92
C MET A 118 10.00 -19.31 -5.09
N GLY A 119 9.97 -19.96 -6.26
CA GLY A 119 9.10 -21.10 -6.51
C GLY A 119 9.38 -22.28 -5.56
N GLU A 120 10.67 -22.58 -5.31
CA GLU A 120 11.09 -23.65 -4.39
C GLU A 120 10.74 -23.35 -2.92
N SER A 121 10.89 -22.08 -2.49
CA SER A 121 10.65 -21.69 -1.10
C SER A 121 9.19 -21.36 -0.80
N GLY A 122 8.35 -21.16 -1.82
CA GLY A 122 6.99 -20.65 -1.67
C GLY A 122 6.93 -19.22 -1.09
N SER A 123 8.00 -18.45 -1.26
CA SER A 123 8.10 -17.09 -0.76
C SER A 123 7.23 -16.13 -1.56
N GLN A 124 6.76 -15.09 -0.88
CA GLN A 124 6.06 -14.00 -1.54
C GLN A 124 7.04 -13.02 -2.18
N GLY A 125 6.70 -12.54 -3.38
CA GLY A 125 7.44 -11.50 -4.06
C GLY A 125 6.81 -10.12 -3.86
N TYR A 126 7.64 -9.10 -3.88
CA TYR A 126 7.22 -7.71 -3.86
C TYR A 126 7.94 -6.95 -4.97
N LEU A 127 7.17 -6.53 -5.95
CA LEU A 127 7.64 -5.72 -7.07
C LEU A 127 7.39 -4.24 -6.79
N ARG A 128 8.41 -3.43 -6.98
CA ARG A 128 8.38 -1.98 -6.83
C ARG A 128 8.73 -1.30 -8.16
N PRO A 129 7.75 -1.07 -9.06
CA PRO A 129 7.95 -0.14 -10.14
C PRO A 129 7.87 1.30 -9.60
N PHE A 130 8.72 2.17 -10.13
CA PHE A 130 8.73 3.59 -9.79
C PHE A 130 9.24 4.43 -10.96
N THR A 131 8.83 5.69 -11.03
CA THR A 131 9.34 6.63 -12.03
C THR A 131 10.44 7.49 -11.45
N VAL A 132 11.32 7.95 -12.34
CA VAL A 132 12.39 8.89 -12.02
C VAL A 132 12.76 9.70 -13.25
N ASP A 133 13.25 10.93 -13.08
CA ASP A 133 13.83 11.70 -14.16
C ASP A 133 15.34 11.40 -14.25
N GLU A 134 15.76 10.81 -15.36
CA GLU A 134 17.15 10.46 -15.66
C GLU A 134 17.96 11.66 -16.17
N SER A 135 17.32 12.81 -16.42
CA SER A 135 18.00 14.01 -16.87
C SER A 135 18.83 14.65 -15.76
N GLN A 136 19.96 15.27 -16.12
CA GLN A 136 20.79 16.06 -15.20
C GLN A 136 20.28 17.50 -15.16
N SER A 137 19.24 17.76 -14.41
CA SER A 137 18.60 19.07 -14.29
C SER A 137 18.00 19.27 -12.90
N ILE A 138 18.10 20.51 -12.40
CA ILE A 138 17.55 20.96 -11.10
C ILE A 138 16.39 21.95 -11.26
N GLY A 139 15.89 22.16 -12.48
CA GLY A 139 14.73 23.05 -12.71
C GLY A 139 13.43 22.47 -12.13
N VAL A 140 12.58 23.33 -11.56
CA VAL A 140 11.23 22.95 -11.11
C VAL A 140 10.29 22.93 -12.32
N THR A 141 10.44 21.89 -13.13
CA THR A 141 9.67 21.66 -14.36
C THR A 141 9.29 20.19 -14.45
N PHE A 142 8.42 19.83 -15.40
CA PHE A 142 8.17 18.43 -15.73
C PHE A 142 9.46 17.72 -16.18
N PRO A 143 9.54 16.38 -15.99
CA PRO A 143 10.74 15.61 -16.31
C PRO A 143 11.09 15.70 -17.79
N GLU A 144 12.38 15.76 -18.10
CA GLU A 144 12.86 15.78 -19.49
C GLU A 144 13.14 14.37 -20.02
N SER A 145 13.58 13.47 -19.15
CA SER A 145 13.91 12.08 -19.49
C SER A 145 13.29 11.10 -18.48
N PRO A 146 11.95 11.03 -18.42
CA PRO A 146 11.27 10.15 -17.48
C PRO A 146 11.48 8.68 -17.83
N SER A 147 11.77 7.86 -16.81
CA SER A 147 11.86 6.41 -16.89
C SER A 147 10.96 5.73 -15.88
N ILE A 148 10.63 4.47 -16.14
CA ILE A 148 10.15 3.53 -15.12
C ILE A 148 11.31 2.61 -14.77
N ARG A 149 11.65 2.54 -13.49
CA ARG A 149 12.55 1.52 -12.96
C ARG A 149 11.74 0.48 -12.19
N MET A 150 12.17 -0.77 -12.23
CA MET A 150 11.52 -1.86 -11.50
C MET A 150 12.56 -2.66 -10.71
N VAL A 151 12.29 -2.84 -9.43
CA VAL A 151 13.07 -3.70 -8.54
C VAL A 151 12.14 -4.72 -7.88
N THR A 152 12.66 -5.89 -7.55
CA THR A 152 11.90 -6.91 -6.86
C THR A 152 12.68 -7.52 -5.71
N CYS A 153 11.95 -7.93 -4.67
CA CYS A 153 12.51 -8.62 -3.50
C CYS A 153 11.55 -9.67 -2.97
N THR A 154 12.06 -10.55 -2.13
CA THR A 154 11.29 -11.31 -1.15
C THR A 154 11.48 -10.69 0.23
N TYR A 155 10.60 -10.99 1.17
CA TYR A 155 10.74 -10.61 2.57
C TYR A 155 9.97 -11.58 3.46
N ASP A 156 10.42 -11.71 4.71
CA ASP A 156 9.83 -12.66 5.66
C ASP A 156 8.56 -12.05 6.29
N ARG A 157 8.62 -10.79 6.70
CA ARG A 157 7.54 -10.11 7.41
C ARG A 157 7.52 -8.61 7.14
N TYR A 158 6.33 -8.04 7.16
CA TYR A 158 6.10 -6.60 7.18
C TYR A 158 5.21 -6.23 8.36
N MET A 159 5.65 -5.28 9.19
CA MET A 159 4.95 -4.79 10.37
C MET A 159 4.32 -5.93 11.17
N GLY A 160 4.89 -6.27 12.30
CA GLY A 160 4.39 -7.37 13.13
C GLY A 160 2.89 -7.30 13.39
N GLU A 161 2.24 -8.45 13.57
CA GLU A 161 0.85 -8.54 14.01
C GLU A 161 0.83 -9.29 15.35
N PRO A 162 0.10 -8.80 16.34
CA PRO A 162 -0.61 -7.52 16.39
C PRO A 162 0.33 -6.32 16.59
N PHE A 163 -0.13 -5.11 16.26
CA PHE A 163 0.64 -3.87 16.40
C PHE A 163 -0.06 -2.84 17.30
N SER A 164 0.67 -1.81 17.74
CA SER A 164 0.12 -0.67 18.50
C SER A 164 0.23 0.61 17.68
N GLY A 165 -0.78 1.47 17.80
CA GLY A 165 -0.85 2.75 17.10
C GLY A 165 -1.34 3.88 18.00
N VAL A 166 -1.24 5.11 17.47
CA VAL A 166 -1.74 6.33 18.08
C VAL A 166 -2.48 7.14 17.03
N VAL A 167 -3.58 7.80 17.41
CA VAL A 167 -4.22 8.82 16.58
C VAL A 167 -3.38 10.08 16.61
N VAL A 168 -3.01 10.61 15.43
CA VAL A 168 -2.15 11.79 15.29
C VAL A 168 -2.92 12.90 14.57
N PRO A 169 -3.58 13.82 15.31
CA PRO A 169 -4.46 14.82 14.75
C PRO A 169 -3.73 16.04 14.17
N ASN A 170 -2.51 16.33 14.63
CA ASN A 170 -1.78 17.55 14.28
C ASN A 170 -1.06 17.48 12.93
N LEU A 171 -0.97 16.28 12.36
CA LEU A 171 -0.41 16.06 11.03
C LEU A 171 -1.50 15.56 10.08
N VAL A 172 -1.46 16.01 8.84
CA VAL A 172 -2.29 15.51 7.75
C VAL A 172 -1.41 14.67 6.83
N ARG A 173 -1.80 13.44 6.55
CA ARG A 173 -0.98 12.51 5.76
C ARG A 173 -0.64 13.02 4.36
N ALA A 174 -1.61 13.67 3.73
CA ALA A 174 -1.52 14.08 2.34
C ALA A 174 -1.84 15.56 2.18
N VAL A 175 -1.40 16.12 1.08
CA VAL A 175 -1.77 17.47 0.67
C VAL A 175 -3.28 17.52 0.41
N GLY A 176 -3.98 18.44 1.05
CA GLY A 176 -5.42 18.56 1.20
C GLY A 176 -6.32 18.29 -0.01
N ALA A 177 -7.58 18.61 0.07
CA ALA A 177 -8.55 18.42 -1.02
C ALA A 177 -8.02 18.97 -2.35
N ASN A 178 -8.13 18.24 -3.43
CA ASN A 178 -7.51 18.51 -4.75
C ASN A 178 -5.97 18.41 -4.80
N GLY A 179 -5.33 17.88 -3.75
CA GLY A 179 -3.90 17.60 -3.72
C GLY A 179 -3.55 16.21 -4.28
N THR A 180 -2.56 15.56 -3.69
CA THR A 180 -1.95 14.32 -4.18
C THR A 180 -2.27 13.08 -3.34
N GLY A 181 -3.14 13.17 -2.34
CA GLY A 181 -3.41 12.09 -1.38
C GLY A 181 -3.89 10.79 -2.01
N ASN A 182 -4.68 10.87 -3.06
CA ASN A 182 -5.20 9.73 -3.81
C ASN A 182 -4.26 9.22 -4.92
N LEU A 183 -3.05 9.77 -5.01
CA LEU A 183 -1.99 9.34 -5.93
C LEU A 183 -0.86 8.67 -5.14
N LYS A 184 -0.22 7.68 -5.76
CA LYS A 184 0.89 6.97 -5.11
C LYS A 184 2.22 7.64 -5.45
N LEU A 185 2.51 8.73 -4.73
CA LEU A 185 3.68 9.60 -4.94
C LEU A 185 4.57 9.62 -3.69
N GLY A 186 5.89 9.64 -3.89
CA GLY A 186 6.87 9.68 -2.82
C GLY A 186 6.69 10.85 -1.85
N VAL A 187 6.31 12.02 -2.36
CA VAL A 187 6.10 13.24 -1.56
C VAL A 187 5.04 13.09 -0.45
N ASN A 188 4.07 12.18 -0.61
CA ASN A 188 3.04 11.95 0.40
C ASN A 188 3.55 11.20 1.65
N TYR A 189 4.76 10.63 1.63
CA TYR A 189 5.22 9.73 2.69
C TYR A 189 6.12 10.39 3.74
N LEU A 190 6.55 11.63 3.52
CA LEU A 190 7.33 12.35 4.54
C LEU A 190 6.54 12.55 5.83
N LEU A 191 5.29 12.99 5.72
CA LEU A 191 4.43 13.20 6.89
C LEU A 191 4.04 11.87 7.56
N SER A 192 3.99 10.77 6.82
CA SER A 192 3.81 9.43 7.40
C SER A 192 4.95 9.08 8.39
N VAL A 193 6.20 9.35 8.01
CA VAL A 193 7.36 9.13 8.89
C VAL A 193 7.29 10.02 10.12
N LYS A 194 6.94 11.30 9.96
CA LYS A 194 6.79 12.24 11.07
C LYS A 194 5.67 11.85 12.02
N ALA A 195 4.55 11.35 11.49
CA ALA A 195 3.42 10.90 12.32
C ALA A 195 3.76 9.68 13.18
N VAL A 196 4.53 8.72 12.64
CA VAL A 196 5.00 7.57 13.44
C VAL A 196 5.99 8.01 14.53
N ASP A 197 6.83 9.01 14.25
CA ASP A 197 7.73 9.60 15.24
C ASP A 197 6.94 10.29 16.37
N GLU A 198 5.93 11.08 16.03
CA GLU A 198 5.00 11.70 16.98
C GLU A 198 4.24 10.63 17.80
N ALA A 199 3.72 9.59 17.14
CA ALA A 199 3.05 8.48 17.81
C ALA A 199 3.95 7.81 18.87
N ARG A 200 5.25 7.67 18.60
CA ARG A 200 6.21 7.11 19.53
C ARG A 200 6.54 8.02 20.72
N SER A 201 6.39 9.31 20.57
CA SER A 201 6.52 10.23 21.70
C SER A 201 5.40 10.04 22.75
N ILE A 202 4.23 9.53 22.29
CA ILE A 202 3.06 9.25 23.11
C ILE A 202 3.06 7.78 23.59
N LEU A 203 3.36 6.85 22.70
CA LEU A 203 3.41 5.41 22.95
C LEU A 203 4.70 4.84 22.35
N PRO A 204 5.77 4.61 23.14
CA PRO A 204 7.10 4.23 22.62
C PRO A 204 7.10 2.99 21.71
N GLU A 205 6.21 2.02 21.97
CA GLU A 205 6.04 0.82 21.14
C GLU A 205 5.17 1.04 19.89
N ALA A 206 4.66 2.26 19.65
CA ALA A 206 3.84 2.52 18.47
C ALA A 206 4.62 2.23 17.17
N SER A 207 4.01 1.48 16.29
CA SER A 207 4.56 1.15 14.98
C SER A 207 3.79 1.79 13.82
N SER A 208 2.65 2.44 14.12
CA SER A 208 1.80 3.10 13.12
C SER A 208 1.07 4.30 13.72
N ALA A 209 0.69 5.26 12.87
CA ALA A 209 -0.09 6.43 13.21
C ALA A 209 -1.38 6.47 12.39
N LEU A 210 -2.52 6.77 13.04
CA LEU A 210 -3.81 6.93 12.39
C LEU A 210 -4.10 8.41 12.19
N PHE A 211 -4.33 8.81 10.94
CA PHE A 211 -4.62 10.19 10.57
C PHE A 211 -6.12 10.52 10.62
N LEU A 212 -6.40 11.79 10.86
CA LEU A 212 -7.68 12.43 10.61
C LEU A 212 -7.62 13.26 9.32
N ASP A 213 -8.77 13.76 8.88
CA ASP A 213 -8.86 14.63 7.70
C ASP A 213 -8.15 15.99 7.89
N ASP A 214 -8.09 16.78 6.82
CA ASP A 214 -7.38 18.07 6.76
C ASP A 214 -8.20 19.27 7.24
N ARG A 215 -9.40 19.05 7.82
CA ARG A 215 -10.28 20.12 8.29
C ARG A 215 -9.89 20.60 9.68
N LEU A 216 -8.72 21.23 9.77
CA LEU A 216 -8.16 21.75 11.02
C LEU A 216 -8.96 22.91 11.62
N ASP A 217 -9.91 23.47 10.88
CA ASP A 217 -10.88 24.48 11.31
C ASP A 217 -12.06 23.90 12.13
N LEU A 218 -12.24 22.60 12.12
CA LEU A 218 -13.26 21.92 12.90
C LEU A 218 -12.76 21.50 14.28
N PRO A 219 -13.65 21.39 15.29
CA PRO A 219 -13.35 20.71 16.54
C PRO A 219 -12.80 19.29 16.24
N LEU A 220 -11.83 18.85 17.03
CA LEU A 220 -11.17 17.56 16.82
C LEU A 220 -12.17 16.40 16.68
N ARG A 221 -13.24 16.40 17.47
CA ARG A 221 -14.28 15.35 17.46
C ARG A 221 -15.08 15.28 16.16
N ASP A 222 -15.18 16.37 15.42
CA ASP A 222 -15.94 16.47 14.17
C ASP A 222 -15.09 16.10 12.94
N ARG A 223 -13.78 15.97 13.11
CA ARG A 223 -12.87 15.52 12.07
C ARG A 223 -13.04 14.04 11.80
N ARG A 224 -12.85 13.63 10.54
CA ARG A 224 -13.05 12.23 10.09
C ARG A 224 -11.76 11.44 10.19
N ILE A 225 -11.90 10.18 10.58
CA ILE A 225 -10.82 9.21 10.41
C ILE A 225 -10.56 9.01 8.92
N THR A 226 -9.27 8.91 8.54
CA THR A 226 -8.88 8.67 7.15
C THR A 226 -8.14 7.33 6.99
N GLU A 227 -6.84 7.32 7.14
CA GLU A 227 -6.03 6.12 6.93
C GLU A 227 -4.83 6.09 7.88
N TRP A 228 -4.17 4.95 7.97
CA TRP A 228 -2.91 4.81 8.65
C TRP A 228 -1.77 5.48 7.85
N ASP A 229 -0.63 5.67 8.47
CA ASP A 229 0.57 6.28 7.87
C ASP A 229 0.97 5.67 6.52
N SER A 230 0.76 4.37 6.33
CA SER A 230 1.19 3.65 5.11
C SER A 230 0.14 2.69 4.53
N SER A 231 -1.09 2.69 5.05
CA SER A 231 -2.14 1.73 4.71
C SER A 231 -3.55 2.26 4.99
N CYS A 232 -4.56 1.62 4.42
CA CYS A 232 -5.94 1.97 4.69
C CYS A 232 -6.41 1.47 6.06
N CYS A 233 -7.42 2.16 6.61
CA CYS A 233 -8.06 1.82 7.87
C CYS A 233 -9.35 1.04 7.63
N LEU A 234 -9.58 -0.01 8.42
CA LEU A 234 -10.83 -0.75 8.54
C LEU A 234 -11.18 -0.88 10.02
N ILE A 235 -12.41 -0.56 10.41
CA ILE A 235 -12.85 -0.58 11.80
C ILE A 235 -13.90 -1.68 11.96
N ALA A 236 -13.65 -2.64 12.85
CA ALA A 236 -14.57 -3.73 13.16
C ALA A 236 -15.34 -3.42 14.44
N LEU A 237 -16.67 -3.55 14.38
CA LEU A 237 -17.59 -3.24 15.47
C LEU A 237 -18.10 -4.51 16.14
N THR A 238 -18.51 -4.40 17.40
CA THR A 238 -19.01 -5.53 18.20
C THR A 238 -20.40 -6.03 17.77
N ASP A 239 -21.11 -5.27 16.92
CA ASP A 239 -22.33 -5.76 16.28
C ASP A 239 -22.05 -6.76 15.13
N GLY A 240 -20.78 -7.02 14.82
CA GLY A 240 -20.34 -7.94 13.77
C GLY A 240 -20.10 -7.25 12.42
N SER A 241 -20.35 -5.96 12.31
CA SER A 241 -20.08 -5.18 11.08
C SER A 241 -18.64 -4.66 11.02
N VAL A 242 -18.21 -4.27 9.83
CA VAL A 242 -16.96 -3.54 9.62
C VAL A 242 -17.24 -2.26 8.83
N VAL A 243 -16.57 -1.18 9.23
CA VAL A 243 -16.61 0.12 8.54
C VAL A 243 -15.36 0.28 7.71
N LYS A 244 -15.53 0.35 6.39
CA LYS A 244 -14.51 0.78 5.43
C LYS A 244 -14.64 2.29 5.24
N ILE A 245 -13.57 3.03 5.50
CA ILE A 245 -13.56 4.47 5.22
C ILE A 245 -13.61 4.69 3.70
N PRO A 246 -14.49 5.56 3.18
CA PRO A 246 -14.65 5.79 1.75
C PRO A 246 -13.39 6.36 1.10
N GLU A 247 -13.20 6.07 -0.18
CA GLU A 247 -12.16 6.71 -0.98
C GLU A 247 -12.42 8.23 -1.07
N SER A 248 -11.36 9.02 -0.97
CA SER A 248 -11.42 10.47 -1.01
C SER A 248 -10.11 11.04 -1.60
N PRO A 249 -10.04 12.33 -1.92
CA PRO A 249 -8.77 12.96 -2.32
C PRO A 249 -7.64 12.84 -1.30
N LEU A 250 -7.94 12.55 -0.03
CA LEU A 250 -6.96 12.38 1.05
C LEU A 250 -6.48 10.94 1.21
N ILE A 251 -7.24 9.95 0.69
CA ILE A 251 -7.02 8.53 0.92
C ILE A 251 -6.57 7.86 -0.38
N LEU A 252 -5.49 7.09 -0.30
CA LEU A 252 -5.02 6.32 -1.44
C LEU A 252 -5.99 5.15 -1.72
N PRO A 253 -6.58 5.05 -2.95
CA PRO A 253 -7.42 3.93 -3.32
C PRO A 253 -6.64 2.61 -3.23
N SER A 254 -7.00 1.76 -2.27
CA SER A 254 -6.27 0.53 -2.00
C SER A 254 -6.86 -0.66 -2.75
N VAL A 255 -6.02 -1.33 -3.51
CA VAL A 255 -6.39 -2.59 -4.18
C VAL A 255 -6.63 -3.70 -3.16
N THR A 256 -5.82 -3.76 -2.11
CA THR A 256 -5.90 -4.81 -1.07
C THR A 256 -7.19 -4.72 -0.26
N ILE A 257 -7.62 -3.50 0.17
CA ILE A 257 -8.83 -3.37 0.99
C ILE A 257 -10.09 -3.79 0.22
N GLN A 258 -10.13 -3.56 -1.09
CA GLN A 258 -11.25 -4.01 -1.92
C GLN A 258 -11.37 -5.54 -1.90
N GLY A 259 -10.23 -6.25 -2.01
CA GLY A 259 -10.18 -7.70 -1.92
C GLY A 259 -10.56 -8.22 -0.53
N ILE A 260 -10.03 -7.63 0.53
CA ILE A 260 -10.39 -8.00 1.92
C ILE A 260 -11.88 -7.79 2.16
N CYS A 261 -12.46 -6.68 1.71
CA CYS A 261 -13.89 -6.43 1.86
C CYS A 261 -14.76 -7.43 1.06
N ALA A 262 -14.31 -7.86 -0.13
CA ALA A 262 -14.99 -8.91 -0.90
C ALA A 262 -15.01 -10.23 -0.12
N ILE A 263 -13.87 -10.67 0.40
CA ILE A 263 -13.73 -11.88 1.21
C ILE A 263 -14.62 -11.80 2.47
N LEU A 264 -14.62 -10.67 3.18
CA LEU A 264 -15.42 -10.49 4.39
C LEU A 264 -16.94 -10.63 4.08
N ARG A 265 -17.40 -10.06 2.95
CA ARG A 265 -18.81 -10.22 2.51
C ARG A 265 -19.17 -11.68 2.22
N GLU A 266 -18.28 -12.44 1.57
CA GLU A 266 -18.47 -13.87 1.35
C GLU A 266 -18.48 -14.69 2.65
N GLN A 267 -17.76 -14.21 3.67
CA GLN A 267 -17.80 -14.77 5.04
C GLN A 267 -19.05 -14.35 5.83
N GLY A 268 -19.98 -13.60 5.23
CA GLY A 268 -21.21 -13.14 5.87
C GLY A 268 -21.02 -11.90 6.77
N VAL A 269 -19.87 -11.21 6.72
CA VAL A 269 -19.64 -9.98 7.47
C VAL A 269 -20.23 -8.79 6.72
N THR A 270 -21.05 -7.98 7.39
CA THR A 270 -21.57 -6.73 6.84
C THR A 270 -20.42 -5.72 6.71
N VAL A 271 -20.17 -5.24 5.49
CA VAL A 271 -19.18 -4.22 5.19
C VAL A 271 -19.88 -2.92 4.82
N GLU A 272 -19.84 -1.96 5.72
CA GLU A 272 -20.37 -0.60 5.53
C GLU A 272 -19.29 0.31 4.96
N GLU A 273 -19.60 1.03 3.89
CA GLU A 273 -18.70 2.06 3.36
C GLU A 273 -19.25 3.42 3.76
N ARG A 274 -18.69 4.02 4.79
CA ARG A 274 -19.11 5.31 5.34
C ARG A 274 -17.99 6.03 6.06
N ASP A 275 -18.13 7.34 6.18
CA ASP A 275 -17.31 8.15 7.08
C ASP A 275 -17.57 7.78 8.55
N MET A 276 -16.55 7.97 9.37
CA MET A 276 -16.65 7.94 10.82
C MET A 276 -15.90 9.14 11.38
N THR A 277 -16.58 9.94 12.20
CA THR A 277 -15.91 11.04 12.90
C THR A 277 -15.07 10.52 14.05
N TYR A 278 -14.06 11.28 14.44
CA TYR A 278 -13.24 10.90 15.58
C TYR A 278 -14.04 10.84 16.87
N GLY A 279 -15.02 11.76 17.05
CA GLY A 279 -15.93 11.75 18.19
C GLY A 279 -16.83 10.50 18.24
N GLU A 280 -17.36 10.04 17.09
CA GLU A 280 -18.07 8.75 17.02
C GLU A 280 -17.18 7.60 17.42
N PHE A 281 -15.97 7.56 16.88
CA PHE A 281 -15.00 6.50 17.18
C PHE A 281 -14.63 6.47 18.67
N MET A 282 -14.35 7.63 19.27
CA MET A 282 -14.05 7.75 20.71
C MET A 282 -15.20 7.22 21.57
N ALA A 283 -16.43 7.64 21.28
CA ALA A 283 -17.62 7.20 22.04
C ALA A 283 -17.82 5.68 21.93
N ARG A 284 -17.67 5.11 20.73
CA ARG A 284 -17.75 3.65 20.52
C ARG A 284 -16.62 2.89 21.20
N ALA A 285 -15.41 3.42 21.19
CA ALA A 285 -14.27 2.80 21.88
C ALA A 285 -14.48 2.80 23.39
N GLU A 286 -14.96 3.90 23.97
CA GLU A 286 -15.31 4.03 25.39
C GLU A 286 -16.45 3.08 25.80
N ALA A 287 -17.45 2.90 24.94
CA ALA A 287 -18.55 1.96 25.14
C ALA A 287 -18.13 0.49 24.93
N GLY A 288 -16.91 0.21 24.48
CA GLY A 288 -16.45 -1.15 24.16
C GLY A 288 -17.06 -1.71 22.86
N GLU A 289 -17.58 -0.84 21.99
CA GLU A 289 -18.24 -1.21 20.73
C GLU A 289 -17.26 -1.39 19.56
N VAL A 290 -15.97 -1.10 19.74
CA VAL A 290 -14.93 -1.34 18.72
C VAL A 290 -14.20 -2.62 19.06
N ALA A 291 -14.38 -3.65 18.23
CA ALA A 291 -13.71 -4.94 18.40
C ALA A 291 -12.26 -4.94 17.91
N ALA A 292 -11.99 -4.22 16.81
CA ALA A 292 -10.65 -4.08 16.26
C ALA A 292 -10.54 -2.89 15.31
N VAL A 293 -9.30 -2.41 15.11
CA VAL A 293 -8.93 -1.52 14.00
C VAL A 293 -7.83 -2.18 13.21
N ALA A 294 -8.01 -2.31 11.90
CA ALA A 294 -7.05 -2.99 11.04
C ALA A 294 -6.36 -2.03 10.07
N SER A 295 -5.10 -2.31 9.81
CA SER A 295 -4.24 -1.70 8.79
C SER A 295 -4.21 -2.61 7.57
N ILE A 296 -4.62 -2.10 6.40
CA ILE A 296 -4.73 -2.90 5.17
C ILE A 296 -3.91 -2.29 4.05
N GLY A 297 -2.94 -3.05 3.54
CA GLY A 297 -2.07 -2.64 2.44
C GLY A 297 -1.33 -3.80 1.80
N THR A 298 -0.70 -3.56 0.66
CA THR A 298 -0.05 -4.61 -0.14
C THR A 298 1.01 -5.39 0.64
N ALA A 299 1.82 -4.72 1.46
CA ALA A 299 2.95 -5.36 2.15
C ALA A 299 2.50 -6.27 3.31
N GLY A 300 1.47 -5.88 4.08
CA GLY A 300 1.00 -6.63 5.25
C GLY A 300 -0.29 -7.40 5.02
N ILE A 301 -0.96 -7.19 3.90
CA ILE A 301 -2.32 -7.62 3.59
C ILE A 301 -3.30 -7.01 4.60
N LEU A 302 -3.42 -7.58 5.79
CA LEU A 302 -4.23 -7.10 6.90
C LEU A 302 -3.48 -7.36 8.19
N ASN A 303 -3.25 -6.30 8.98
CA ASN A 303 -2.70 -6.38 10.34
C ASN A 303 -3.70 -5.75 11.30
N ARG A 304 -3.91 -6.38 12.46
CA ARG A 304 -4.87 -5.92 13.48
C ARG A 304 -4.12 -5.18 14.59
N ALA A 305 -4.56 -3.96 14.91
CA ALA A 305 -4.05 -3.24 16.05
C ALA A 305 -4.52 -3.93 17.35
N GLN A 306 -3.59 -4.26 18.24
CA GLN A 306 -3.93 -4.70 19.59
C GLN A 306 -4.32 -3.52 20.48
N ARG A 307 -3.78 -2.34 20.19
CA ARG A 307 -3.97 -1.12 20.97
C ARG A 307 -3.91 0.10 20.05
N LEU A 308 -4.85 1.01 20.21
CA LEU A 308 -4.86 2.32 19.58
C LEU A 308 -5.10 3.37 20.66
N VAL A 309 -4.09 4.22 20.92
CA VAL A 309 -4.20 5.33 21.87
C VAL A 309 -4.93 6.49 21.23
N LEU A 310 -5.90 7.04 21.93
CA LEU A 310 -6.69 8.21 21.54
C LEU A 310 -6.13 9.44 22.26
N VAL A 311 -6.15 10.58 21.57
CA VAL A 311 -5.62 11.84 22.10
C VAL A 311 -6.67 12.95 22.06
N ASP A 312 -6.52 13.93 22.93
CA ASP A 312 -7.33 15.14 22.98
C ASP A 312 -6.77 16.25 22.07
N GLU A 313 -7.37 17.43 22.11
CA GLU A 313 -6.96 18.62 21.35
C GLU A 313 -5.56 19.13 21.68
N ASN A 314 -5.00 18.74 22.84
CA ASN A 314 -3.64 19.06 23.25
C ASN A 314 -2.65 17.96 22.91
N ASN A 315 -3.06 16.96 22.12
CA ASN A 315 -2.28 15.77 21.79
C ASN A 315 -1.91 14.91 23.01
N ALA A 316 -2.67 15.04 24.09
CA ALA A 316 -2.50 14.25 25.30
C ALA A 316 -3.37 12.98 25.25
N PRO A 317 -2.86 11.81 25.72
CA PRO A 317 -3.65 10.59 25.78
C PRO A 317 -4.93 10.80 26.61
N CYS A 318 -6.09 10.49 26.02
CA CYS A 318 -7.39 10.64 26.68
C CYS A 318 -8.23 9.37 26.69
N GLY A 319 -7.75 8.30 26.05
CA GLY A 319 -8.41 6.98 26.00
C GLY A 319 -7.62 6.00 25.15
N GLU A 320 -8.14 4.79 25.04
CA GLU A 320 -7.56 3.78 24.17
C GLU A 320 -8.62 2.77 23.70
N MET A 321 -8.44 2.25 22.50
CA MET A 321 -9.09 1.04 22.02
C MET A 321 -8.16 -0.15 22.24
N ARG A 322 -8.68 -1.23 22.80
CA ARG A 322 -8.00 -2.52 22.87
C ARG A 322 -8.74 -3.57 22.06
N ALA A 323 -8.01 -4.35 21.29
CA ALA A 323 -8.59 -5.40 20.48
C ALA A 323 -9.30 -6.46 21.34
N GLN A 324 -10.50 -6.83 20.94
CA GLN A 324 -11.28 -7.92 21.54
C GLN A 324 -10.98 -9.21 20.78
N THR A 325 -9.87 -9.86 21.11
CA THR A 325 -9.31 -10.98 20.33
C THR A 325 -10.25 -12.17 20.19
N GLU A 326 -11.12 -12.39 21.18
CA GLU A 326 -12.10 -13.49 21.18
C GLU A 326 -13.38 -13.14 20.40
N HIS A 327 -13.55 -11.88 20.00
CA HIS A 327 -14.76 -11.47 19.29
C HIS A 327 -14.82 -12.07 17.88
N PRO A 328 -16.01 -12.59 17.43
CA PRO A 328 -16.13 -13.23 16.13
C PRO A 328 -15.68 -12.39 14.93
N VAL A 329 -15.91 -11.06 14.95
CA VAL A 329 -15.47 -10.16 13.87
C VAL A 329 -13.95 -10.00 13.84
N TYR A 330 -13.28 -9.99 14.99
CA TYR A 330 -11.80 -9.99 15.06
C TYR A 330 -11.23 -11.27 14.41
N GLN A 331 -11.84 -12.42 14.70
CA GLN A 331 -11.46 -13.69 14.10
C GLN A 331 -11.77 -13.74 12.58
N ALA A 332 -12.87 -13.10 12.16
CA ALA A 332 -13.20 -12.98 10.73
C ALA A 332 -12.14 -12.18 9.95
N LEU A 333 -11.58 -11.10 10.53
CA LEU A 333 -10.45 -10.37 9.93
C LEU A 333 -9.23 -11.29 9.74
N GLY A 334 -8.92 -12.13 10.72
CA GLY A 334 -7.84 -13.11 10.63
C GLY A 334 -8.06 -14.13 9.51
N ARG A 335 -9.29 -14.68 9.43
CA ARG A 335 -9.66 -15.59 8.33
C ARG A 335 -9.60 -14.90 6.97
N ALA A 336 -10.07 -13.66 6.86
CA ALA A 336 -10.00 -12.91 5.60
C ALA A 336 -8.56 -12.69 5.13
N ARG A 337 -7.62 -12.41 6.05
CA ARG A 337 -6.19 -12.36 5.72
C ARG A 337 -5.67 -13.69 5.20
N GLN A 338 -6.02 -14.80 5.87
CA GLN A 338 -5.60 -16.14 5.46
C GLN A 338 -6.17 -16.50 4.09
N THR A 339 -7.47 -16.30 3.87
CA THR A 339 -8.12 -16.54 2.58
C THR A 339 -7.50 -15.71 1.46
N TYR A 340 -7.17 -14.42 1.72
CA TYR A 340 -6.50 -13.56 0.74
C TYR A 340 -5.16 -14.15 0.30
N TRP A 341 -4.40 -14.73 1.23
CA TRP A 341 -3.14 -15.41 0.94
C TRP A 341 -3.33 -16.72 0.18
N GLU A 342 -4.35 -17.49 0.54
CA GLU A 342 -4.70 -18.76 -0.13
C GLU A 342 -5.13 -18.53 -1.58
N ILE A 343 -5.86 -17.44 -1.87
CA ILE A 343 -6.21 -17.04 -3.24
C ILE A 343 -4.95 -16.79 -4.08
N TYR A 344 -3.95 -16.09 -3.52
CA TYR A 344 -2.67 -15.88 -4.21
C TYR A 344 -1.94 -17.17 -4.56
N GLN A 345 -2.15 -18.22 -3.79
CA GLN A 345 -1.54 -19.53 -3.98
C GLN A 345 -2.44 -20.50 -4.78
N ASP A 346 -3.55 -19.99 -5.32
CA ASP A 346 -4.57 -20.80 -6.01
C ASP A 346 -5.14 -21.95 -5.14
N LYS A 347 -5.24 -21.72 -3.83
CA LYS A 347 -5.75 -22.67 -2.83
C LYS A 347 -7.17 -22.35 -2.34
N ALA A 348 -7.69 -21.19 -2.72
CA ALA A 348 -9.04 -20.76 -2.39
C ALA A 348 -9.70 -20.11 -3.62
N PRO A 349 -11.03 -20.19 -3.76
CA PRO A 349 -11.74 -19.57 -4.86
C PRO A 349 -11.59 -18.05 -4.84
N VAL A 350 -11.53 -17.46 -6.03
CA VAL A 350 -11.42 -16.01 -6.21
C VAL A 350 -12.81 -15.38 -6.00
N PRO A 351 -12.99 -14.47 -5.03
CA PRO A 351 -14.25 -13.78 -4.79
C PRO A 351 -14.72 -12.94 -5.97
N ALA A 352 -16.04 -12.72 -6.05
CA ALA A 352 -16.63 -11.86 -7.06
C ALA A 352 -15.99 -10.44 -7.04
N GLY A 353 -15.61 -9.94 -8.22
CA GLY A 353 -14.95 -8.64 -8.37
C GLY A 353 -13.43 -8.62 -8.11
N MET A 354 -12.84 -9.79 -7.83
CA MET A 354 -11.40 -10.00 -7.83
C MET A 354 -10.98 -10.80 -9.07
N VAL A 355 -9.72 -10.66 -9.46
CA VAL A 355 -9.13 -11.40 -10.59
C VAL A 355 -7.76 -11.91 -10.18
N LEU A 356 -7.57 -13.22 -10.23
CA LEU A 356 -6.26 -13.86 -10.15
C LEU A 356 -5.70 -13.99 -11.56
N GLN A 357 -4.62 -13.28 -11.85
CA GLN A 357 -3.93 -13.33 -13.13
C GLN A 357 -2.72 -14.26 -12.98
N SER A 358 -2.62 -15.24 -13.86
CA SER A 358 -1.57 -16.27 -13.84
C SER A 358 -0.84 -16.31 -15.18
N TYR A 359 0.49 -16.35 -15.14
CA TYR A 359 1.35 -16.32 -16.32
C TYR A 359 2.45 -17.37 -16.19
N LEU A 360 2.68 -18.19 -17.21
CA LEU A 360 3.80 -19.12 -17.25
C LEU A 360 5.14 -18.37 -17.33
N ILE A 361 6.18 -18.92 -16.68
CA ILE A 361 7.55 -18.43 -16.70
C ILE A 361 8.46 -19.48 -17.31
#